data_ba91c29a9692adf74079252eed7c244e
#
_entry.id   ba91c29a9692adf74079252eed7c244e
#
_cell.length_a   1.000
_cell.length_b   1.000
_cell.length_c   1.000
_cell.angle_alpha   90.00
_cell.angle_beta   90.00
_cell.angle_gamma   90.00
#
_symmetry.space_group_name_H-M   'P 1'
#
loop_
_entity.id
_entity.type
_entity.pdbx_description
1 polymer ?
#
loop_
_entity_poly.entity_id
_entity_poly.type
_entity_poly.pdbx_seq_one_letter_code
_entity_poly.pdbx_strand_id
1 'polypeptide(L)'
;MRHLTLSIEREVVRAIEGVDLVETRRCYRDQNEFVVLDRFLTQPVVDPFLREVGVLTPDVNRNYVPGHKKGGSVSFYAIMSQAPAILSLYRSPALLTFLSRLVDAPLMLCPEDDPHSCALYCYTQPGDHIGFHYDTSYYKGK
;
A
#
# COMPACT_ATOMS: atom_id res chain seq x y z
N MET A 1 -10.99 4.89 -16.72
CA MET A 1 -10.87 4.78 -15.25
C MET A 1 -11.68 3.64 -14.66
N ARG A 2 -13.02 3.59 -14.78
CA ARG A 2 -13.86 2.50 -14.24
C ARG A 2 -13.43 1.07 -14.65
N HIS A 3 -12.99 0.87 -15.89
CA HIS A 3 -12.57 -0.44 -16.39
C HIS A 3 -11.29 -0.95 -15.72
N LEU A 4 -10.33 -0.07 -15.46
CA LEU A 4 -9.08 -0.40 -14.77
C LEU A 4 -9.33 -0.78 -13.31
N THR A 5 -10.14 0.00 -12.61
CA THR A 5 -10.54 -0.28 -11.22
C THR A 5 -11.23 -1.64 -11.08
N LEU A 6 -12.19 -1.95 -11.96
CA LEU A 6 -12.87 -3.25 -11.96
C LEU A 6 -11.92 -4.42 -12.30
N SER A 7 -10.90 -4.17 -13.14
CA SER A 7 -9.89 -5.17 -13.44
C SER A 7 -9.00 -5.47 -12.24
N ILE A 8 -8.52 -4.44 -11.55
CA ILE A 8 -7.68 -4.58 -10.34
C ILE A 8 -8.47 -5.27 -9.23
N GLU A 9 -9.70 -4.83 -8.97
CA GLU A 9 -10.55 -5.44 -7.93
C GLU A 9 -10.75 -6.94 -8.17
N ARG A 10 -11.04 -7.34 -9.41
CA ARG A 10 -11.22 -8.76 -9.76
C ARG A 10 -9.95 -9.59 -9.52
N GLU A 11 -8.78 -9.04 -9.85
CA GLU A 11 -7.52 -9.75 -9.62
C GLU A 11 -7.16 -9.82 -8.13
N VAL A 12 -7.49 -8.78 -7.36
CA VAL A 12 -7.36 -8.80 -5.89
C VAL A 12 -8.25 -9.90 -5.30
N VAL A 13 -9.51 -10.00 -5.74
CA VAL A 13 -10.41 -11.09 -5.30
C VAL A 13 -9.80 -12.46 -5.58
N ARG A 14 -9.31 -12.69 -6.81
CA ARG A 14 -8.65 -13.96 -7.18
C ARG A 14 -7.42 -14.25 -6.33
N ALA A 15 -6.60 -13.22 -6.07
CA ALA A 15 -5.44 -13.37 -5.22
C ALA A 15 -5.84 -13.80 -3.80
N ILE A 16 -6.87 -13.18 -3.24
CA ILE A 16 -7.41 -13.51 -1.91
C ILE A 16 -7.98 -14.93 -1.87
N GLU A 17 -8.68 -15.37 -2.91
CA GLU A 17 -9.21 -16.74 -3.00
C GLU A 17 -8.11 -17.81 -2.96
N GLY A 18 -6.90 -17.48 -3.40
CA GLY A 18 -5.73 -18.34 -3.33
C GLY A 18 -5.01 -18.38 -1.98
N VAL A 19 -5.43 -17.54 -1.02
CA VAL A 19 -4.77 -17.43 0.30
C VAL A 19 -5.49 -18.29 1.35
N ASP A 20 -4.75 -19.17 2.01
CA ASP A 20 -5.23 -19.80 3.24
C ASP A 20 -5.23 -18.76 4.38
N LEU A 21 -6.37 -18.14 4.59
CA LEU A 21 -6.51 -17.09 5.60
C LEU A 21 -6.29 -17.62 7.02
N VAL A 22 -6.62 -18.85 7.32
CA VAL A 22 -6.45 -19.45 8.67
C VAL A 22 -4.98 -19.57 8.99
N GLU A 23 -4.23 -20.17 8.08
CA GLU A 23 -2.79 -20.34 8.21
C GLU A 23 -2.05 -18.98 8.17
N THR A 24 -2.44 -18.08 7.26
CA THR A 24 -1.86 -16.74 7.15
C THR A 24 -2.06 -15.94 8.45
N ARG A 25 -3.24 -16.01 9.05
CA ARG A 25 -3.53 -15.36 10.34
C ARG A 25 -2.71 -15.97 11.47
N ARG A 26 -2.53 -17.30 11.47
CA ARG A 26 -1.66 -17.96 12.44
C ARG A 26 -0.24 -17.46 12.32
N CYS A 27 0.31 -17.45 11.10
CA CYS A 27 1.66 -16.93 10.83
C CYS A 27 1.81 -15.47 11.24
N TYR A 28 0.81 -14.63 10.94
CA TYR A 28 0.79 -13.22 11.33
C TYR A 28 0.92 -13.04 12.85
N ARG A 29 0.14 -13.80 13.63
CA ARG A 29 0.19 -13.75 15.11
C ARG A 29 1.50 -14.30 15.67
N ASP A 30 1.97 -15.43 15.15
CA ASP A 30 3.19 -16.09 15.60
C ASP A 30 4.46 -15.28 15.31
N GLN A 31 4.41 -14.36 14.35
CA GLN A 31 5.51 -13.49 13.92
C GLN A 31 5.36 -12.03 14.39
N ASN A 32 4.74 -11.80 15.54
CA ASN A 32 4.54 -10.46 16.09
C ASN A 32 3.83 -9.50 15.14
N GLU A 33 2.70 -9.94 14.62
CA GLU A 33 1.85 -9.17 13.70
C GLU A 33 2.53 -8.83 12.36
N PHE A 34 3.35 -9.76 11.89
CA PHE A 34 4.04 -9.64 10.60
C PHE A 34 3.80 -10.88 9.73
N VAL A 35 3.51 -10.67 8.44
CA VAL A 35 3.42 -11.74 7.44
C VAL A 35 3.78 -11.22 6.06
N VAL A 36 4.42 -12.04 5.25
CA VAL A 36 4.72 -11.76 3.84
C VAL A 36 3.90 -12.72 2.97
N LEU A 37 3.18 -12.17 2.02
CA LEU A 37 2.43 -12.94 1.01
C LEU A 37 3.18 -12.84 -0.32
N ASP A 38 4.03 -13.83 -0.59
CA ASP A 38 4.80 -13.89 -1.83
C ASP A 38 3.86 -14.04 -3.04
N ARG A 39 4.14 -13.26 -4.09
CA ARG A 39 3.41 -13.31 -5.37
C ARG A 39 1.90 -13.12 -5.21
N PHE A 40 1.49 -12.34 -4.21
CA PHE A 40 0.07 -12.08 -3.94
C PHE A 40 -0.64 -11.49 -5.16
N LEU A 41 -0.03 -10.51 -5.84
CA LEU A 41 -0.56 -9.98 -7.09
C LEU A 41 0.17 -10.58 -8.30
N THR A 42 -0.60 -10.85 -9.37
CA THR A 42 -0.05 -11.34 -10.62
C THR A 42 0.65 -10.23 -11.42
N GLN A 43 1.60 -10.60 -12.29
CA GLN A 43 2.35 -9.64 -13.10
C GLN A 43 1.44 -8.68 -13.92
N PRO A 44 0.35 -9.14 -14.57
CA PRO A 44 -0.58 -8.25 -15.28
C PRO A 44 -1.20 -7.15 -14.41
N VAL A 45 -1.28 -7.35 -13.10
CA VAL A 45 -1.77 -6.33 -12.15
C VAL A 45 -0.64 -5.40 -11.71
N VAL A 46 0.56 -5.94 -11.55
CA VAL A 46 1.75 -5.18 -11.13
C VAL A 46 2.23 -4.24 -12.23
N ASP A 47 2.12 -4.63 -13.50
CA ASP A 47 2.60 -3.83 -14.65
C ASP A 47 1.98 -2.42 -14.73
N PRO A 48 0.67 -2.20 -14.51
CA PRO A 48 0.11 -0.86 -14.38
C PRO A 48 0.76 -0.03 -13.28
N PHE A 49 1.02 -0.62 -12.12
CA PHE A 49 1.66 0.09 -10.99
C PHE A 49 3.08 0.52 -11.34
N LEU A 50 3.86 -0.36 -11.98
CA LEU A 50 5.22 -0.02 -12.41
C LEU A 50 5.23 1.13 -13.44
N ARG A 51 4.27 1.16 -14.36
CA ARG A 51 4.11 2.29 -15.28
C ARG A 51 3.78 3.59 -14.55
N GLU A 52 2.85 3.55 -13.59
CA GLU A 52 2.49 4.72 -12.79
C GLU A 52 3.65 5.22 -11.93
N VAL A 53 4.43 4.31 -11.33
CA VAL A 53 5.68 4.67 -10.64
C VAL A 53 6.64 5.40 -11.59
N GLY A 54 6.77 4.94 -12.83
CA GLY A 54 7.57 5.61 -13.86
C GLY A 54 7.08 7.04 -14.16
N VAL A 55 5.76 7.22 -14.26
CA VAL A 55 5.14 8.55 -14.45
C VAL A 55 5.38 9.46 -13.25
N LEU A 56 5.32 8.93 -12.04
CA LEU A 56 5.49 9.68 -10.79
C LEU A 56 6.97 9.98 -10.45
N THR A 57 7.92 9.37 -11.14
CA THR A 57 9.36 9.56 -10.86
C THR A 57 9.81 11.03 -10.86
N PRO A 58 9.35 11.91 -11.77
CA PRO A 58 9.69 13.34 -11.73
C PRO A 58 9.16 14.08 -10.49
N ASP A 59 8.10 13.58 -9.85
CA ASP A 59 7.47 14.17 -8.67
C ASP A 59 8.09 13.68 -7.35
N VAL A 60 9.13 12.85 -7.42
CA VAL A 60 9.83 12.35 -6.23
C VAL A 60 10.56 13.47 -5.52
N ASN A 61 10.10 13.82 -4.35
CA ASN A 61 10.76 14.77 -3.45
C ASN A 61 11.70 14.00 -2.50
N ARG A 62 13.00 14.27 -2.60
CA ARG A 62 14.01 13.64 -1.74
C ARG A 62 14.18 14.43 -0.44
N ASN A 63 14.26 13.66 0.65
CA ASN A 63 14.30 14.20 1.99
C ASN A 63 15.38 13.47 2.81
N TYR A 64 16.04 14.19 3.70
CA TYR A 64 17.01 13.65 4.62
C TYR A 64 16.82 14.25 6.02
N VAL A 65 16.54 13.37 6.97
CA VAL A 65 16.48 13.69 8.40
C VAL A 65 17.50 12.81 9.10
N PRO A 66 18.63 13.37 9.60
CA PRO A 66 19.69 12.60 10.21
C PRO A 66 19.20 11.62 11.29
N GLY A 67 19.63 10.37 11.20
CA GLY A 67 19.26 9.32 12.15
C GLY A 67 17.83 8.81 12.04
N HIS A 68 17.01 9.38 11.15
CA HIS A 68 15.60 9.00 11.03
C HIS A 68 15.23 8.55 9.62
N LYS A 69 15.55 9.33 8.58
CA LYS A 69 15.05 9.07 7.23
C LYS A 69 15.99 9.63 6.17
N LYS A 70 16.26 8.82 5.15
CA LYS A 70 16.85 9.26 3.88
C LYS A 70 16.12 8.54 2.75
N GLY A 71 15.58 9.28 1.79
CA GLY A 71 14.86 8.68 0.66
C GLY A 71 14.02 9.69 -0.09
N GLY A 72 13.32 9.20 -1.09
CA GLY A 72 12.34 9.97 -1.85
C GLY A 72 10.91 9.59 -1.47
N SER A 73 9.99 10.51 -1.68
CA SER A 73 8.56 10.25 -1.56
C SER A 73 7.77 11.04 -2.58
N VAL A 74 6.66 10.47 -3.03
CA VAL A 74 5.66 11.13 -3.87
C VAL A 74 4.43 11.39 -3.03
N SER A 75 3.89 12.61 -3.12
CA SER A 75 2.75 13.03 -2.32
C SER A 75 1.45 12.35 -2.77
N PHE A 76 0.50 12.27 -1.86
CA PHE A 76 -0.87 11.84 -2.13
C PHE A 76 -1.51 12.58 -3.31
N TYR A 77 -1.31 13.89 -3.43
CA TYR A 77 -1.91 14.67 -4.53
C TYR A 77 -1.39 14.28 -5.92
N ALA A 78 -0.10 13.97 -6.03
CA ALA A 78 0.48 13.46 -7.27
C ALA A 78 -0.06 12.06 -7.59
N ILE A 79 -0.15 11.18 -6.59
CA ILE A 79 -0.75 9.84 -6.74
C ILE A 79 -2.21 9.95 -7.18
N MET A 80 -2.99 10.81 -6.53
CA MET A 80 -4.40 11.06 -6.88
C MET A 80 -4.59 11.47 -8.33
N SER A 81 -3.71 12.31 -8.85
CA SER A 81 -3.82 12.86 -10.21
C SER A 81 -3.29 11.95 -11.28
N GLN A 82 -2.26 11.11 -10.99
CA GLN A 82 -1.46 10.43 -12.00
C GLN A 82 -1.39 8.90 -11.84
N ALA A 83 -1.86 8.34 -10.71
CA ALA A 83 -1.72 6.92 -10.39
C ALA A 83 -3.05 6.22 -10.02
N PRO A 84 -4.00 6.15 -10.96
CA PRO A 84 -5.31 5.56 -10.71
C PRO A 84 -5.26 4.05 -10.40
N ALA A 85 -4.27 3.30 -10.87
CA ALA A 85 -4.12 1.88 -10.56
C ALA A 85 -3.67 1.68 -9.11
N ILE A 86 -2.68 2.45 -8.65
CA ILE A 86 -2.21 2.43 -7.26
C ILE A 86 -3.36 2.79 -6.31
N LEU A 87 -4.12 3.84 -6.62
CA LEU A 87 -5.30 4.21 -5.83
C LEU A 87 -6.40 3.15 -5.86
N SER A 88 -6.60 2.47 -6.99
CA SER A 88 -7.60 1.41 -7.09
C SER A 88 -7.24 0.23 -6.20
N LEU A 89 -5.96 -0.11 -6.08
CA LEU A 89 -5.50 -1.12 -5.13
C LEU A 89 -5.72 -0.69 -3.69
N TYR A 90 -5.26 0.52 -3.33
CA TYR A 90 -5.44 1.06 -1.98
C TYR A 90 -6.90 1.09 -1.54
N ARG A 91 -7.81 1.45 -2.45
CA ARG A 91 -9.26 1.56 -2.21
C ARG A 91 -10.04 0.28 -2.48
N SER A 92 -9.38 -0.86 -2.71
CA SER A 92 -10.04 -2.13 -3.00
C SER A 92 -10.89 -2.60 -1.80
N PRO A 93 -12.21 -2.72 -1.94
CA PRO A 93 -13.05 -3.26 -0.88
C PRO A 93 -12.71 -4.70 -0.50
N ALA A 94 -12.31 -5.52 -1.49
CA ALA A 94 -11.89 -6.90 -1.24
C ALA A 94 -10.61 -6.95 -0.41
N LEU A 95 -9.62 -6.10 -0.74
CA LEU A 95 -8.38 -6.02 0.03
C LEU A 95 -8.63 -5.55 1.47
N LEU A 96 -9.45 -4.50 1.65
CA LEU A 96 -9.81 -3.98 2.97
C LEU A 96 -10.49 -5.05 3.82
N THR A 97 -11.44 -5.79 3.23
CA THR A 97 -12.14 -6.89 3.91
C THR A 97 -11.18 -8.01 4.29
N PHE A 98 -10.29 -8.39 3.37
CA PHE A 98 -9.27 -9.41 3.61
C PHE A 98 -8.34 -9.01 4.76
N LEU A 99 -7.81 -7.78 4.73
CA LEU A 99 -6.94 -7.26 5.79
C LEU A 99 -7.67 -7.19 7.15
N SER A 100 -8.92 -6.74 7.18
CA SER A 100 -9.74 -6.73 8.40
C SER A 100 -9.88 -8.13 9.01
N ARG A 101 -10.09 -9.13 8.15
CA ARG A 101 -10.17 -10.54 8.58
C ARG A 101 -8.81 -11.09 9.03
N LEU A 102 -7.72 -10.67 8.38
CA LEU A 102 -6.36 -11.10 8.73
C LEU A 102 -5.98 -10.60 10.13
N VAL A 103 -6.16 -9.31 10.39
CA VAL A 103 -5.80 -8.69 11.67
C VAL A 103 -6.85 -8.87 12.77
N ASP A 104 -8.01 -9.44 12.44
CA ASP A 104 -9.13 -9.68 13.36
C ASP A 104 -9.72 -8.40 13.97
N ALA A 105 -9.73 -7.33 13.19
CA ALA A 105 -10.26 -6.03 13.61
C ALA A 105 -10.89 -5.30 12.40
N PRO A 106 -11.93 -4.50 12.61
CA PRO A 106 -12.53 -3.71 11.53
C PRO A 106 -11.55 -2.61 11.11
N LEU A 107 -11.13 -2.66 9.85
CA LEU A 107 -10.32 -1.61 9.22
C LEU A 107 -11.22 -0.70 8.39
N MET A 108 -10.85 0.57 8.34
CA MET A 108 -11.51 1.58 7.50
C MET A 108 -10.47 2.32 6.67
N LEU A 109 -10.86 2.76 5.48
CA LEU A 109 -10.04 3.70 4.72
C LEU A 109 -10.02 5.06 5.41
N CYS A 110 -8.91 5.77 5.27
CA CYS A 110 -8.85 7.18 5.62
C CYS A 110 -9.85 7.99 4.77
N PRO A 111 -10.27 9.19 5.23
CA PRO A 111 -11.06 10.11 4.41
C PRO A 111 -10.44 10.31 3.02
N GLU A 112 -11.29 10.48 2.01
CA GLU A 112 -10.83 10.52 0.60
C GLU A 112 -9.85 11.67 0.29
N ASP A 113 -9.95 12.75 1.03
CA ASP A 113 -9.16 13.97 0.89
C ASP A 113 -7.96 14.04 1.85
N ASP A 114 -7.74 12.99 2.64
CA ASP A 114 -6.63 12.98 3.58
C ASP A 114 -5.29 12.79 2.88
N PRO A 115 -4.39 13.78 2.94
CA PRO A 115 -3.08 13.71 2.29
C PRO A 115 -2.13 12.70 2.92
N HIS A 116 -2.46 12.16 4.09
CA HIS A 116 -1.66 11.14 4.79
C HIS A 116 -2.11 9.72 4.49
N SER A 117 -3.20 9.54 3.74
CA SER A 117 -3.80 8.22 3.48
C SER A 117 -2.94 7.31 2.61
N CYS A 118 -2.13 7.86 1.71
CA CYS A 118 -1.30 7.10 0.79
C CYS A 118 -0.07 7.90 0.38
N ALA A 119 1.10 7.28 0.39
CA ALA A 119 2.33 7.84 -0.13
C ALA A 119 3.14 6.75 -0.85
N LEU A 120 3.88 7.13 -1.87
CA LEU A 120 4.86 6.25 -2.52
C LEU A 120 6.25 6.62 -2.02
N TYR A 121 6.96 5.67 -1.42
CA TYR A 121 8.34 5.84 -0.99
C TYR A 121 9.30 5.26 -2.01
N CYS A 122 10.35 6.02 -2.34
CA CYS A 122 11.35 5.65 -3.33
C CYS A 122 12.74 5.58 -2.67
N TYR A 123 13.21 4.37 -2.45
CA TYR A 123 14.56 4.09 -1.96
C TYR A 123 15.44 3.68 -3.13
N THR A 124 16.09 4.65 -3.78
CA THR A 124 16.79 4.48 -5.06
C THR A 124 18.28 4.73 -5.01
N GLN A 125 18.81 5.12 -3.85
CA GLN A 125 20.23 5.40 -3.66
C GLN A 125 20.81 4.62 -2.48
N PRO A 126 22.09 4.28 -2.50
CA PRO A 126 22.75 3.65 -1.36
C PRO A 126 22.55 4.45 -0.06
N GLY A 127 22.16 3.76 0.99
CA GLY A 127 21.88 4.34 2.29
C GLY A 127 20.49 4.98 2.43
N ASP A 128 19.62 4.85 1.43
CA ASP A 128 18.21 5.21 1.60
C ASP A 128 17.55 4.28 2.63
N HIS A 129 16.86 4.86 3.58
CA HIS A 129 16.21 4.14 4.68
C HIS A 129 15.11 4.98 5.33
N ILE A 130 14.25 4.31 6.07
CA ILE A 130 13.45 4.90 7.15
C ILE A 130 13.78 4.16 8.43
N GLY A 131 14.04 4.90 9.50
CA GLY A 131 14.33 4.32 10.81
C GLY A 131 13.08 3.66 11.42
N PHE A 132 13.28 2.81 12.43
CA PHE A 132 12.18 2.26 13.21
C PHE A 132 11.37 3.39 13.82
N HIS A 133 10.07 3.35 13.63
CA HIS A 133 9.13 4.36 14.15
C HIS A 133 7.76 3.74 14.34
N TYR A 134 6.94 4.42 15.13
CA TYR A 134 5.52 4.18 15.18
C TYR A 134 4.82 5.24 14.35
N ASP A 135 3.87 4.85 13.52
CA ASP A 135 3.03 5.81 12.82
C ASP A 135 2.18 6.58 13.83
N THR A 136 2.19 7.91 13.69
CA THR A 136 1.38 8.77 14.54
C THR A 136 -0.06 8.71 14.07
N SER A 137 -0.98 8.41 14.97
CA SER A 137 -2.41 8.51 14.65
C SER A 137 -2.83 9.98 14.61
N TYR A 138 -3.28 10.45 13.45
CA TYR A 138 -3.84 11.79 13.25
C TYR A 138 -5.36 11.82 13.54
N TYR A 139 -5.97 10.65 13.74
CA TYR A 139 -7.40 10.51 13.93
C TYR A 139 -7.74 10.20 15.38
N LYS A 140 -8.83 10.79 15.88
CA LYS A 140 -9.46 10.39 17.13
C LYS A 140 -10.25 9.09 16.89
N GLY A 141 -9.64 8.01 17.07
CA GLY A 141 -10.19 6.69 16.86
C GLY A 141 -9.06 5.75 16.47
N LYS A 142 -8.98 4.69 17.17
CA LYS A 142 -7.97 3.65 16.93
C LYS A 142 -8.45 2.74 15.82
#